data_5ee5594475a9f5066d03296345b6ff5e
#
_entry.id   5ee5594475a9f5066d03296345b6ff5e
#
_cell.length_a   1.000
_cell.length_b   1.000
_cell.length_c   1.000
_cell.angle_alpha   90.00
_cell.angle_beta   90.00
_cell.angle_gamma   90.00
#
_symmetry.space_group_name_H-M   'P 1'
#
loop_
_entity.id
_entity.type
_entity.pdbx_description
1 polymer ?
#
loop_
_entity_poly.entity_id
_entity_poly.type
_entity_poly.pdbx_seq_one_letter_code
_entity_poly.pdbx_strand_id
1 'polypeptide(L)'
;PCVMIDSDSVASRMQFDYAHELAHLIFDMDSTPEDVLVERRANRFASAFLMPAESFRIDCPRSYRQPLFVSVKKYWYVSIAAALYRARELGILSENSYKSAQIIRSRAGTRIQEEEEFAHALPSVLNQAMKLICHDVRLDEMAQELGMDLYALRSILELQQVETEILDIM
;
A
#
# COMPACT_ATOMS: atom_id res chain seq x y z
N PRO A 1 10.92 -8.74 12.03
CA PRO A 1 10.29 -8.89 10.73
C PRO A 1 10.56 -7.68 9.84
N CYS A 2 10.74 -7.89 8.54
CA CYS A 2 11.03 -6.86 7.57
C CYS A 2 10.09 -7.05 6.37
N VAL A 3 9.50 -5.96 5.87
CA VAL A 3 8.69 -5.93 4.65
C VAL A 3 9.53 -5.33 3.53
N MET A 4 9.60 -6.04 2.40
CA MET A 4 10.26 -5.54 1.21
C MET A 4 9.22 -5.29 0.13
N ILE A 5 9.22 -4.06 -0.40
CA ILE A 5 8.29 -3.63 -1.45
C ILE A 5 9.10 -3.19 -2.67
N ASP A 6 8.60 -3.54 -3.85
CA ASP A 6 9.16 -3.09 -5.11
C ASP A 6 8.91 -1.58 -5.30
N SER A 7 9.99 -0.79 -5.23
CA SER A 7 9.94 0.67 -5.36
C SER A 7 9.55 1.15 -6.76
N ASP A 8 9.69 0.30 -7.78
CA ASP A 8 9.36 0.63 -9.17
C ASP A 8 7.88 0.41 -9.49
N SER A 9 7.14 -0.18 -8.57
CA SER A 9 5.70 -0.36 -8.68
C SER A 9 4.96 0.98 -8.61
N VAL A 10 3.84 1.10 -9.35
CA VAL A 10 2.96 2.27 -9.26
C VAL A 10 2.32 2.39 -7.87
N ALA A 11 2.03 3.62 -7.44
CA ALA A 11 1.57 3.90 -6.07
C ALA A 11 0.33 3.10 -5.64
N SER A 12 -0.65 2.93 -6.54
CA SER A 12 -1.87 2.14 -6.26
C SER A 12 -1.57 0.66 -6.00
N ARG A 13 -0.52 0.12 -6.60
CA ARG A 13 -0.06 -1.25 -6.36
C ARG A 13 0.71 -1.33 -5.06
N MET A 14 1.67 -0.44 -4.83
CA MET A 14 2.42 -0.38 -3.58
C MET A 14 1.51 -0.32 -2.36
N GLN A 15 0.44 0.50 -2.42
CA GLN A 15 -0.54 0.59 -1.35
C GLN A 15 -1.17 -0.77 -1.03
N PHE A 16 -1.50 -1.54 -2.08
CA PHE A 16 -2.04 -2.89 -1.91
C PHE A 16 -1.00 -3.86 -1.37
N ASP A 17 0.22 -3.80 -1.89
CA ASP A 17 1.33 -4.66 -1.47
C ASP A 17 1.69 -4.42 0.00
N TYR A 18 1.71 -3.17 0.49
CA TYR A 18 1.87 -2.87 1.92
C TYR A 18 0.79 -3.53 2.79
N ALA A 19 -0.46 -3.43 2.38
CA ALA A 19 -1.56 -4.06 3.13
C ALA A 19 -1.51 -5.59 3.07
N HIS A 20 -1.04 -6.15 1.96
CA HIS A 20 -0.82 -7.58 1.77
C HIS A 20 0.30 -8.10 2.70
N GLU A 21 1.45 -7.45 2.72
CA GLU A 21 2.56 -7.80 3.60
C GLU A 21 2.20 -7.63 5.08
N LEU A 22 1.39 -6.62 5.41
CA LEU A 22 0.86 -6.47 6.76
C LEU A 22 0.02 -7.68 7.18
N ALA A 23 -0.75 -8.29 6.28
CA ALA A 23 -1.49 -9.50 6.57
C ALA A 23 -0.56 -10.68 6.93
N HIS A 24 0.52 -10.86 6.19
CA HIS A 24 1.52 -11.88 6.50
C HIS A 24 2.16 -11.67 7.88
N LEU A 25 2.48 -10.43 8.23
CA LEU A 25 3.00 -10.10 9.56
C LEU A 25 2.02 -10.40 10.69
N ILE A 26 0.71 -10.26 10.44
CA ILE A 26 -0.31 -10.48 11.47
C ILE A 26 -0.69 -11.96 11.59
N PHE A 27 -0.79 -12.67 10.48
CA PHE A 27 -1.42 -13.99 10.45
C PHE A 27 -0.49 -15.14 10.12
N ASP A 28 0.67 -14.89 9.51
CA ASP A 28 1.43 -15.91 8.80
C ASP A 28 2.90 -16.03 9.22
N MET A 29 3.29 -15.49 10.36
CA MET A 29 4.68 -15.48 10.84
C MET A 29 5.34 -16.87 10.88
N ASP A 30 4.54 -17.93 11.07
CA ASP A 30 5.01 -19.31 11.12
C ASP A 30 4.58 -20.14 9.89
N SER A 31 4.01 -19.51 8.86
CA SER A 31 3.48 -20.21 7.68
C SER A 31 4.52 -20.31 6.57
N THR A 32 4.40 -21.33 5.72
CA THR A 32 5.24 -21.44 4.50
C THR A 32 4.69 -20.50 3.42
N PRO A 33 5.54 -19.69 2.77
CA PRO A 33 5.13 -18.71 1.76
C PRO A 33 4.44 -19.29 0.52
N GLU A 34 4.50 -20.59 0.29
CA GLU A 34 3.97 -21.24 -0.91
C GLU A 34 2.51 -21.70 -0.80
N ASP A 35 1.85 -21.48 0.35
CA ASP A 35 0.46 -21.91 0.54
C ASP A 35 -0.51 -20.94 -0.14
N VAL A 36 -1.23 -21.41 -1.15
CA VAL A 36 -2.27 -20.67 -1.88
C VAL A 36 -3.37 -20.13 -0.95
N LEU A 37 -3.63 -20.75 0.18
CA LEU A 37 -4.62 -20.30 1.16
C LEU A 37 -4.10 -19.09 1.94
N VAL A 38 -2.81 -19.07 2.25
CA VAL A 38 -2.10 -17.96 2.89
C VAL A 38 -2.19 -16.72 2.00
N GLU A 39 -1.80 -16.85 0.73
CA GLU A 39 -1.88 -15.78 -0.26
C GLU A 39 -3.31 -15.25 -0.47
N ARG A 40 -4.30 -16.13 -0.50
CA ARG A 40 -5.72 -15.73 -0.57
C ARG A 40 -6.14 -14.95 0.65
N ARG A 41 -5.70 -15.35 1.85
CA ARG A 41 -6.01 -14.65 3.10
C ARG A 41 -5.40 -13.26 3.09
N ALA A 42 -4.13 -13.12 2.72
CA ALA A 42 -3.43 -11.85 2.62
C ALA A 42 -4.12 -10.90 1.61
N ASN A 43 -4.47 -11.38 0.43
CA ASN A 43 -5.21 -10.60 -0.56
C ASN A 43 -6.60 -10.16 -0.07
N ARG A 44 -7.33 -11.02 0.64
CA ARG A 44 -8.64 -10.68 1.21
C ARG A 44 -8.51 -9.66 2.34
N PHE A 45 -7.50 -9.80 3.18
CA PHE A 45 -7.21 -8.81 4.22
C PHE A 45 -6.87 -7.46 3.60
N ALA A 46 -5.92 -7.41 2.67
CA ALA A 46 -5.53 -6.16 1.99
C ALA A 46 -6.74 -5.47 1.36
N SER A 47 -7.56 -6.23 0.64
CA SER A 47 -8.79 -5.71 0.03
C SER A 47 -9.79 -5.16 1.06
N ALA A 48 -9.96 -5.85 2.18
CA ALA A 48 -10.89 -5.43 3.23
C ALA A 48 -10.35 -4.26 4.06
N PHE A 49 -9.05 -4.24 4.31
CA PHE A 49 -8.36 -3.19 5.05
C PHE A 49 -8.40 -1.85 4.31
N LEU A 50 -8.06 -1.88 3.01
CA LEU A 50 -8.06 -0.68 2.18
C LEU A 50 -9.48 -0.21 1.80
N MET A 51 -10.43 -1.14 1.67
CA MET A 51 -11.80 -0.87 1.25
C MET A 51 -12.81 -1.55 2.20
N PRO A 52 -13.04 -0.98 3.40
CA PRO A 52 -14.02 -1.51 4.35
C PRO A 52 -15.41 -1.64 3.73
N ALA A 53 -16.08 -2.78 3.97
CA ALA A 53 -17.27 -3.18 3.23
C ALA A 53 -18.42 -2.16 3.31
N GLU A 54 -18.66 -1.59 4.48
CA GLU A 54 -19.77 -0.64 4.70
C GLU A 54 -19.58 0.64 3.88
N SER A 55 -18.42 1.28 4.04
CA SER A 55 -18.11 2.52 3.33
C SER A 55 -17.96 2.29 1.83
N PHE A 56 -17.25 1.22 1.41
CA PHE A 56 -17.05 0.93 0.00
C PHE A 56 -18.35 0.63 -0.75
N ARG A 57 -19.38 0.04 -0.09
CA ARG A 57 -20.69 -0.19 -0.69
C ARG A 57 -21.45 1.10 -1.04
N ILE A 58 -21.17 2.18 -0.32
CA ILE A 58 -21.78 3.49 -0.56
C ILE A 58 -21.18 4.14 -1.81
N ASP A 59 -19.84 4.06 -1.94
CA ASP A 59 -19.09 4.78 -2.97
C ASP A 59 -18.93 4.00 -4.28
N CYS A 60 -19.02 2.67 -4.23
CA CYS A 60 -18.74 1.83 -5.38
C CYS A 60 -19.90 1.78 -6.38
N PRO A 61 -19.64 2.10 -7.66
CA PRO A 61 -20.66 1.99 -8.72
C PRO A 61 -21.14 0.54 -8.92
N ARG A 62 -22.43 0.38 -9.16
CA ARG A 62 -23.08 -0.94 -9.41
C ARG A 62 -22.87 -1.47 -10.83
N SER A 63 -22.20 -0.70 -11.69
CA SER A 63 -21.84 -1.11 -13.05
C SER A 63 -20.50 -0.51 -13.43
N TYR A 64 -19.72 -1.27 -14.21
CA TYR A 64 -18.42 -0.77 -14.65
C TYR A 64 -18.58 0.33 -15.70
N ARG A 65 -18.07 1.50 -15.37
CA ARG A 65 -17.78 2.59 -16.30
C ARG A 65 -16.41 3.15 -15.92
N GLN A 66 -15.49 3.21 -16.88
CA GLN A 66 -14.11 3.61 -16.60
C GLN A 66 -14.00 4.93 -15.81
N PRO A 67 -14.67 6.04 -16.18
CA PRO A 67 -14.55 7.29 -15.41
C PRO A 67 -15.00 7.17 -13.96
N LEU A 68 -16.03 6.35 -13.69
CA LEU A 68 -16.50 6.14 -12.31
C LEU A 68 -15.49 5.35 -11.49
N PHE A 69 -14.86 4.34 -12.08
CA PHE A 69 -13.82 3.57 -11.37
C PHE A 69 -12.50 4.32 -11.25
N VAL A 70 -12.21 5.26 -12.13
CA VAL A 70 -11.12 6.24 -11.94
C VAL A 70 -11.38 7.11 -10.70
N SER A 71 -12.63 7.55 -10.49
CA SER A 71 -13.00 8.29 -9.28
C SER A 71 -12.87 7.43 -8.01
N VAL A 72 -13.27 6.15 -8.07
CA VAL A 72 -13.07 5.19 -6.97
C VAL A 72 -11.58 5.01 -6.67
N LYS A 73 -10.74 4.82 -7.70
CA LYS A 73 -9.28 4.73 -7.56
C LYS A 73 -8.70 5.93 -6.82
N LYS A 74 -9.08 7.13 -7.22
CA LYS A 74 -8.58 8.39 -6.60
C LYS A 74 -9.03 8.54 -5.14
N TYR A 75 -10.28 8.20 -4.87
CA TYR A 75 -10.85 8.38 -3.52
C TYR A 75 -10.32 7.33 -2.52
N TRP A 76 -10.19 6.07 -2.96
CA TRP A 76 -9.78 4.96 -2.12
C TRP A 76 -8.27 4.68 -2.17
N TYR A 77 -7.53 5.37 -3.02
CA TYR A 77 -6.09 5.15 -3.23
C TYR A 77 -5.75 3.70 -3.57
N VAL A 78 -6.55 3.06 -4.41
CA VAL A 78 -6.38 1.67 -4.84
C VAL A 78 -6.40 1.57 -6.36
N SER A 79 -5.88 0.49 -6.94
CA SER A 79 -6.00 0.26 -8.37
C SER A 79 -7.46 -0.05 -8.78
N ILE A 80 -7.83 0.28 -10.02
CA ILE A 80 -9.14 -0.12 -10.58
C ILE A 80 -9.32 -1.64 -10.52
N ALA A 81 -8.23 -2.40 -10.69
CA ALA A 81 -8.25 -3.85 -10.56
C ALA A 81 -8.66 -4.29 -9.15
N ALA A 82 -8.07 -3.71 -8.11
CA ALA A 82 -8.41 -3.99 -6.72
C ALA A 82 -9.86 -3.58 -6.39
N ALA A 83 -10.28 -2.41 -6.86
CA ALA A 83 -11.66 -1.93 -6.66
C ALA A 83 -12.70 -2.85 -7.33
N LEU A 84 -12.45 -3.33 -8.55
CA LEU A 84 -13.30 -4.28 -9.25
C LEU A 84 -13.35 -5.64 -8.54
N TYR A 85 -12.21 -6.11 -8.04
CA TYR A 85 -12.15 -7.36 -7.28
C TYR A 85 -12.99 -7.24 -6.00
N ARG A 86 -12.83 -6.15 -5.25
CA ARG A 86 -13.59 -5.88 -4.04
C ARG A 86 -15.09 -5.74 -4.31
N ALA A 87 -15.47 -5.03 -5.38
CA ALA A 87 -16.86 -4.88 -5.79
C ALA A 87 -17.52 -6.24 -6.11
N ARG A 88 -16.79 -7.15 -6.75
CA ARG A 88 -17.24 -8.53 -6.99
C ARG A 88 -17.36 -9.31 -5.67
N GLU A 89 -16.35 -9.28 -4.83
CA GLU A 89 -16.32 -9.96 -3.53
C GLU A 89 -17.51 -9.57 -2.66
N LEU A 90 -17.86 -8.29 -2.64
CA LEU A 90 -18.98 -7.76 -1.90
C LEU A 90 -20.34 -7.95 -2.58
N GLY A 91 -20.38 -8.54 -3.78
CA GLY A 91 -21.61 -8.72 -4.55
C GLY A 91 -22.22 -7.43 -5.11
N ILE A 92 -21.45 -6.33 -5.15
CA ILE A 92 -21.85 -5.06 -5.79
C ILE A 92 -21.88 -5.24 -7.31
N LEU A 93 -20.86 -5.94 -7.84
CA LEU A 93 -20.82 -6.38 -9.23
C LEU A 93 -21.10 -7.89 -9.31
N SER A 94 -21.95 -8.29 -10.25
CA SER A 94 -22.10 -9.71 -10.60
C SER A 94 -20.83 -10.26 -11.23
N GLU A 95 -20.67 -11.59 -11.21
CA GLU A 95 -19.51 -12.24 -11.86
C GLU A 95 -19.43 -11.91 -13.37
N ASN A 96 -20.59 -11.81 -14.05
CA ASN A 96 -20.62 -11.44 -15.47
C ASN A 96 -20.21 -9.97 -15.69
N SER A 97 -20.66 -9.05 -14.82
CA SER A 97 -20.26 -7.63 -14.89
C SER A 97 -18.76 -7.47 -14.64
N TYR A 98 -18.21 -8.21 -13.68
CA TYR A 98 -16.78 -8.24 -13.40
C TYR A 98 -15.98 -8.74 -14.61
N LYS A 99 -16.36 -9.87 -15.20
CA LYS A 99 -15.71 -10.42 -16.41
C LYS A 99 -15.77 -9.45 -17.58
N SER A 100 -16.93 -8.82 -17.80
CA SER A 100 -17.09 -7.81 -18.84
C SER A 100 -16.16 -6.60 -18.62
N ALA A 101 -16.04 -6.12 -17.38
CA ALA A 101 -15.12 -5.04 -17.02
C ALA A 101 -13.66 -5.42 -17.33
N GLN A 102 -13.24 -6.65 -17.00
CA GLN A 102 -11.90 -7.14 -17.30
C GLN A 102 -11.63 -7.21 -18.81
N ILE A 103 -12.61 -7.63 -19.62
CA ILE A 103 -12.49 -7.67 -21.09
C ILE A 103 -12.36 -6.24 -21.63
N ILE A 104 -13.19 -5.30 -21.18
CA ILE A 104 -13.14 -3.89 -21.61
C ILE A 104 -11.76 -3.29 -21.29
N ARG A 105 -11.27 -3.48 -20.05
CA ARG A 105 -9.95 -3.00 -19.63
C ARG A 105 -8.81 -3.62 -20.44
N SER A 106 -8.90 -4.89 -20.73
CA SER A 106 -7.90 -5.59 -21.55
C SER A 106 -7.84 -5.04 -22.97
N ARG A 107 -9.00 -4.79 -23.58
CA ARG A 107 -9.08 -4.20 -24.94
C ARG A 107 -8.60 -2.74 -25.01
N ALA A 108 -8.83 -2.00 -23.95
CA ALA A 108 -8.36 -0.60 -23.82
C ALA A 108 -6.88 -0.49 -23.40
N GLY A 109 -6.18 -1.60 -23.13
CA GLY A 109 -4.79 -1.58 -22.65
C GLY A 109 -4.63 -1.14 -21.17
N THR A 110 -5.72 -0.76 -20.49
CA THR A 110 -5.69 -0.22 -19.13
C THR A 110 -5.53 -1.28 -18.03
N ARG A 111 -5.24 -2.54 -18.38
CA ARG A 111 -4.85 -3.58 -17.42
C ARG A 111 -3.41 -3.45 -16.95
N ILE A 112 -2.53 -2.98 -17.83
CA ILE A 112 -1.09 -2.86 -17.56
C ILE A 112 -0.78 -1.48 -17.01
N GLN A 113 -1.35 -0.44 -17.62
CA GLN A 113 -1.16 0.94 -17.19
C GLN A 113 -2.53 1.59 -16.99
N GLU A 114 -2.87 1.84 -15.73
CA GLU A 114 -4.11 2.52 -15.38
C GLU A 114 -3.96 4.03 -15.53
N GLU A 115 -5.05 4.67 -15.94
CA GLU A 115 -5.10 6.13 -16.02
C GLU A 115 -5.02 6.77 -14.63
N GLU A 116 -4.51 7.99 -14.59
CA GLU A 116 -4.52 8.85 -13.41
C GLU A 116 -3.96 8.19 -12.14
N GLU A 117 -2.69 7.75 -12.24
CA GLU A 117 -1.97 7.27 -11.07
C GLU A 117 -1.72 8.44 -10.10
N PHE A 118 -1.85 8.18 -8.82
CA PHE A 118 -1.54 9.15 -7.79
C PHE A 118 -0.05 9.07 -7.38
N ALA A 119 0.44 10.12 -6.74
CA ALA A 119 1.82 10.15 -6.26
C ALA A 119 2.05 9.11 -5.15
N HIS A 120 3.25 8.56 -5.08
CA HIS A 120 3.65 7.69 -3.98
C HIS A 120 3.51 8.42 -2.65
N ALA A 121 2.90 7.76 -1.67
CA ALA A 121 2.92 8.25 -0.30
C ALA A 121 4.34 8.07 0.25
N LEU A 122 5.02 9.17 0.52
CA LEU A 122 6.32 9.13 1.19
C LEU A 122 6.09 9.00 2.71
N PRO A 123 6.92 8.21 3.41
CA PRO A 123 6.84 8.09 4.85
C PRO A 123 7.17 9.44 5.49
N SER A 124 6.16 10.09 6.07
CA SER A 124 6.29 11.40 6.71
C SER A 124 6.42 11.32 8.23
N VAL A 125 5.92 10.24 8.83
CA VAL A 125 5.89 10.09 10.31
C VAL A 125 7.30 10.04 10.88
N LEU A 126 8.22 9.31 10.26
CA LEU A 126 9.61 9.25 10.71
C LEU A 126 10.29 10.61 10.58
N ASN A 127 10.09 11.33 9.46
CA ASN A 127 10.59 12.70 9.28
C ASN A 127 10.05 13.65 10.35
N GLN A 128 8.76 13.57 10.66
CA GLN A 128 8.14 14.38 11.71
C GLN A 128 8.71 14.04 13.09
N ALA A 129 8.86 12.77 13.40
CA ALA A 129 9.45 12.32 14.66
C ALA A 129 10.91 12.78 14.78
N MET A 130 11.69 12.62 13.71
CA MET A 130 13.08 13.08 13.70
C MET A 130 13.21 14.60 13.91
N LYS A 131 12.36 15.41 13.26
CA LYS A 131 12.33 16.86 13.48
C LYS A 131 12.05 17.23 14.94
N LEU A 132 11.22 16.46 15.63
CA LEU A 132 10.91 16.70 17.05
C LEU A 132 12.04 16.26 17.97
N ILE A 133 12.67 15.13 17.70
CA ILE A 133 13.67 14.52 18.58
C ILE A 133 15.06 15.13 18.36
N CYS A 134 15.47 15.35 17.11
CA CYS A 134 16.81 15.86 16.78
C CYS A 134 17.05 17.32 17.21
N HIS A 135 16.05 17.98 17.74
CA HIS A 135 16.27 19.28 18.40
C HIS A 135 16.96 19.14 19.76
N ASP A 136 16.73 18.03 20.44
CA ASP A 136 17.17 17.82 21.84
C ASP A 136 18.06 16.59 22.04
N VAL A 137 18.10 15.65 21.09
CA VAL A 137 18.84 14.37 21.21
C VAL A 137 19.75 14.16 20.00
N ARG A 138 20.99 13.78 20.25
CA ARG A 138 21.98 13.49 19.21
C ARG A 138 21.74 12.11 18.60
N LEU A 139 22.12 11.93 17.34
CA LEU A 139 21.92 10.67 16.61
C LEU A 139 22.70 9.49 17.22
N ASP A 140 23.89 9.75 17.77
CA ASP A 140 24.70 8.75 18.46
C ASP A 140 24.05 8.30 19.79
N GLU A 141 23.44 9.22 20.53
CA GLU A 141 22.69 8.93 21.74
C GLU A 141 21.42 8.11 21.40
N MET A 142 20.72 8.47 20.33
CA MET A 142 19.56 7.75 19.84
C MET A 142 19.94 6.32 19.40
N ALA A 143 21.04 6.15 18.66
CA ALA A 143 21.54 4.84 18.25
C ALA A 143 21.82 3.95 19.47
N GLN A 144 22.42 4.53 20.50
CA GLN A 144 22.73 3.83 21.75
C GLN A 144 21.43 3.41 22.49
N GLU A 145 20.44 4.29 22.60
CA GLU A 145 19.16 3.97 23.23
C GLU A 145 18.39 2.88 22.49
N LEU A 146 18.44 2.92 21.13
CA LEU A 146 17.81 1.89 20.29
C LEU A 146 18.61 0.59 20.22
N GLY A 147 19.81 0.54 20.81
CA GLY A 147 20.70 -0.63 20.73
C GLY A 147 21.17 -0.91 19.30
N MET A 148 21.30 0.13 18.49
CA MET A 148 21.68 0.06 17.07
C MET A 148 23.07 0.66 16.85
N ASP A 149 23.75 0.17 15.81
CA ASP A 149 24.93 0.86 15.29
C ASP A 149 24.54 2.17 14.59
N LEU A 150 25.34 3.21 14.81
CA LEU A 150 25.07 4.54 14.23
C LEU A 150 25.01 4.53 12.69
N TYR A 151 25.86 3.70 12.05
CA TYR A 151 25.81 3.56 10.59
C TYR A 151 24.50 2.90 10.12
N ALA A 152 24.04 1.87 10.84
CA ALA A 152 22.76 1.22 10.54
C ALA A 152 21.59 2.19 10.72
N LEU A 153 21.59 3.00 11.78
CA LEU A 153 20.55 4.02 11.99
C LEU A 153 20.57 5.06 10.86
N ARG A 154 21.75 5.60 10.49
CA ARG A 154 21.88 6.52 9.35
C ARG A 154 21.34 5.91 8.06
N SER A 155 21.74 4.68 7.74
CA SER A 155 21.25 4.00 6.52
C SER A 155 19.73 3.86 6.48
N ILE A 156 19.10 3.56 7.62
CA ILE A 156 17.63 3.48 7.70
C ILE A 156 17.00 4.85 7.45
N LEU A 157 17.55 5.91 8.04
CA LEU A 157 17.02 7.26 7.88
C LEU A 157 17.18 7.76 6.44
N GLU A 158 18.30 7.47 5.79
CA GLU A 158 18.54 7.78 4.38
C GLU A 158 17.58 7.01 3.45
N LEU A 159 17.41 5.70 3.69
CA LEU A 159 16.43 4.89 2.94
C LEU A 159 14.99 5.39 3.08
N GLN A 160 14.64 5.95 4.22
CA GLN A 160 13.32 6.55 4.49
C GLN A 160 13.23 8.01 4.04
N GLN A 161 14.23 8.51 3.30
CA GLN A 161 14.28 9.89 2.79
C GLN A 161 14.10 10.95 3.89
N VAL A 162 14.64 10.70 5.07
CA VAL A 162 14.71 11.70 6.14
C VAL A 162 15.56 12.87 5.65
N GLU A 163 15.09 14.11 5.84
CA GLU A 163 15.77 15.30 5.37
C GLU A 163 17.22 15.35 5.85
N THR A 164 18.18 15.44 4.91
CA THR A 164 19.61 15.41 5.18
C THR A 164 20.08 16.52 6.10
N GLU A 165 19.40 17.67 6.11
CA GLU A 165 19.69 18.76 7.04
C GLU A 165 19.59 18.33 8.52
N ILE A 166 18.75 17.34 8.84
CA ILE A 166 18.63 16.78 10.18
C ILE A 166 19.82 15.89 10.50
N LEU A 167 20.40 15.24 9.49
CA LEU A 167 21.52 14.31 9.66
C LEU A 167 22.89 15.03 9.76
N ASP A 168 23.00 16.24 9.20
CA ASP A 168 24.23 17.03 9.15
C ASP A 168 24.43 17.95 10.37
N ILE A 169 23.40 18.22 11.16
CA ILE A 169 23.45 19.02 12.39
C ILE A 169 24.05 18.21 13.57
N MET A 170 24.36 16.97 13.37
CA MET A 170 24.75 15.96 14.39
C MET A 170 26.09 15.34 14.07
#